data_18fa596990cad8dc92d1212f6ded9b97
#
_entry.id   18fa596990cad8dc92d1212f6ded9b97
#
_cell.length_a   1.000
_cell.length_b   1.000
_cell.length_c   1.000
_cell.angle_alpha   90.00
_cell.angle_beta   90.00
_cell.angle_gamma   90.00
#
_symmetry.space_group_name_H-M   'P 1'
#
loop_
_entity.id
_entity.type
_entity.pdbx_description
1 polymer ?
#
loop_
_entity_poly.entity_id
_entity_poly.type
_entity_poly.pdbx_seq_one_letter_code
_entity_poly.pdbx_strand_id
1 'polypeptide(L)'
;MKKVLSILLALIITLSAFSMAAFAADAPKSKTEALFDKLYTATELQVTFTPDKKLVGNLPITTLTLYAKGKDLAIDTKLKSFPVRLVKTGDACYAYCPFLPFAYLSIDAKVADGIVGNIDVWANIRQTVDSVRPLLPYIKSYEEKIGDETYLVEELTDGESVNFKFYYKGDMLKLVSVYNESDKTTQVFAIDNYSFTVASRIFKAPFGIDLTKLLKLFGAIKGLPIAA
;
A
#
# COMPACT_ATOMS: atom_id res chain seq x y z
N MET A 1 -2.27 14.01 -5.94
CA MET A 1 -2.09 13.43 -4.60
C MET A 1 -3.29 12.64 -4.13
N LYS A 2 -4.55 13.13 -4.21
CA LYS A 2 -5.75 12.33 -3.89
C LYS A 2 -5.82 10.99 -4.65
N LYS A 3 -5.33 10.93 -5.91
CA LYS A 3 -5.32 9.70 -6.72
C LYS A 3 -4.33 8.63 -6.23
N VAL A 4 -3.15 9.00 -5.70
CA VAL A 4 -2.16 8.03 -5.20
C VAL A 4 -2.66 7.38 -3.91
N LEU A 5 -3.30 8.17 -3.06
CA LEU A 5 -3.95 7.68 -1.85
C LEU A 5 -5.17 6.82 -2.18
N SER A 6 -5.96 7.22 -3.19
CA SER A 6 -7.07 6.40 -3.70
C SER A 6 -6.58 5.06 -4.25
N ILE A 7 -5.36 4.99 -4.78
CA ILE A 7 -4.76 3.75 -5.31
C ILE A 7 -4.33 2.83 -4.17
N LEU A 8 -3.71 3.37 -3.12
CA LEU A 8 -3.40 2.61 -1.90
C LEU A 8 -4.70 2.14 -1.22
N LEU A 9 -5.68 3.04 -1.16
CA LEU A 9 -7.02 2.74 -0.66
C LEU A 9 -7.74 1.76 -1.58
N ALA A 10 -7.61 1.88 -2.91
CA ALA A 10 -8.20 0.94 -3.86
C ALA A 10 -7.55 -0.45 -3.76
N LEU A 11 -6.23 -0.55 -3.54
CA LEU A 11 -5.56 -1.83 -3.26
C LEU A 11 -6.10 -2.47 -1.96
N ILE A 12 -6.44 -1.63 -0.98
CA ILE A 12 -7.06 -2.06 0.28
C ILE A 12 -8.58 -2.25 0.10
N ILE A 13 -9.26 -1.41 -0.68
CA ILE A 13 -10.73 -1.37 -0.84
C ILE A 13 -11.24 -2.34 -1.93
N THR A 14 -10.49 -2.63 -2.98
CA THR A 14 -10.89 -3.66 -3.96
C THR A 14 -10.93 -5.06 -3.35
N LEU A 15 -10.30 -5.25 -2.19
CA LEU A 15 -10.44 -6.44 -1.37
C LEU A 15 -11.68 -6.39 -0.44
N SER A 16 -12.41 -5.27 -0.30
CA SER A 16 -13.42 -5.08 0.74
C SER A 16 -14.88 -5.23 0.31
N ALA A 17 -15.19 -5.68 -0.91
CA ALA A 17 -16.53 -5.57 -1.49
C ALA A 17 -17.45 -6.80 -1.33
N PHE A 18 -17.12 -7.81 -0.52
CA PHE A 18 -17.91 -9.05 -0.54
C PHE A 18 -18.36 -9.54 0.83
N SER A 19 -19.65 -9.74 0.92
CA SER A 19 -20.31 -10.47 2.00
C SER A 19 -21.03 -11.68 1.41
N MET A 20 -20.65 -12.91 1.78
CA MET A 20 -21.57 -14.00 2.12
C MET A 20 -20.86 -15.31 2.49
N ALA A 21 -21.55 -16.10 3.25
CA ALA A 21 -21.10 -17.08 4.21
C ALA A 21 -20.85 -18.50 3.67
N ALA A 22 -20.03 -19.20 4.41
CA ALA A 22 -20.17 -20.54 4.99
C ALA A 22 -19.42 -21.74 4.40
N PHE A 23 -18.60 -22.32 5.28
CA PHE A 23 -18.25 -23.75 5.51
C PHE A 23 -17.40 -24.52 4.51
N ALA A 24 -16.20 -24.91 4.92
CA ALA A 24 -15.73 -26.30 4.87
C ALA A 24 -14.37 -26.49 5.58
N ALA A 25 -14.18 -27.68 6.12
CA ALA A 25 -13.10 -28.11 6.98
C ALA A 25 -11.87 -28.58 6.18
N ASP A 26 -10.67 -28.40 6.79
CA ASP A 26 -9.42 -29.17 6.65
C ASP A 26 -8.88 -29.52 5.24
N ALA A 27 -8.86 -28.54 4.33
CA ALA A 27 -7.91 -28.58 3.22
C ALA A 27 -6.61 -27.85 3.62
N PRO A 28 -5.43 -28.20 3.09
CA PRO A 28 -4.22 -27.41 3.33
C PRO A 28 -4.46 -25.98 2.90
N LYS A 29 -4.15 -25.03 3.80
CA LYS A 29 -4.36 -23.59 3.56
C LYS A 29 -3.65 -23.16 2.28
N SER A 30 -4.35 -22.42 1.44
CA SER A 30 -3.76 -21.77 0.29
C SER A 30 -2.69 -20.75 0.72
N LYS A 31 -1.80 -20.37 -0.19
CA LYS A 31 -0.81 -19.31 0.08
C LYS A 31 -1.47 -17.98 0.36
N THR A 32 -2.56 -17.67 -0.33
CA THR A 32 -3.38 -16.47 -0.12
C THR A 32 -4.03 -16.47 1.26
N GLU A 33 -4.59 -17.61 1.70
CA GLU A 33 -5.14 -17.74 3.05
C GLU A 33 -4.06 -17.54 4.11
N ALA A 34 -2.90 -18.19 3.96
CA ALA A 34 -1.78 -18.04 4.87
C ALA A 34 -1.23 -16.59 4.91
N LEU A 35 -1.22 -15.90 3.77
CA LEU A 35 -0.85 -14.49 3.68
C LEU A 35 -1.87 -13.60 4.41
N PHE A 36 -3.16 -13.85 4.23
CA PHE A 36 -4.22 -13.07 4.88
C PHE A 36 -4.25 -13.27 6.39
N ASP A 37 -3.96 -14.48 6.89
CA ASP A 37 -3.81 -14.71 8.33
C ASP A 37 -2.63 -13.91 8.91
N LYS A 38 -1.52 -13.85 8.18
CA LYS A 38 -0.38 -13.00 8.57
C LYS A 38 -0.73 -11.51 8.55
N LEU A 39 -1.42 -11.04 7.52
CA LEU A 39 -1.87 -9.66 7.42
C LEU A 39 -2.84 -9.28 8.53
N TYR A 40 -3.75 -10.18 8.89
CA TYR A 40 -4.76 -9.95 9.92
C TYR A 40 -4.15 -9.72 11.31
N THR A 41 -3.08 -10.46 11.62
CA THR A 41 -2.38 -10.39 12.91
C THR A 41 -1.20 -9.43 12.90
N ALA A 42 -0.83 -8.90 11.76
CA ALA A 42 0.32 -8.01 11.62
C ALA A 42 0.14 -6.71 12.39
N THR A 43 1.23 -6.21 12.93
CA THR A 43 1.39 -4.88 13.52
C THR A 43 2.50 -4.09 12.84
N GLU A 44 3.22 -4.75 11.93
CA GLU A 44 4.28 -4.16 11.10
C GLU A 44 4.12 -4.68 9.68
N LEU A 45 4.26 -3.80 8.71
CA LEU A 45 4.22 -4.13 7.29
C LEU A 45 5.12 -3.19 6.50
N GLN A 46 5.93 -3.77 5.65
CA GLN A 46 6.60 -3.09 4.55
C GLN A 46 6.12 -3.73 3.27
N VAL A 47 5.71 -2.94 2.30
CA VAL A 47 5.40 -3.41 0.96
C VAL A 47 5.94 -2.44 -0.08
N THR A 48 6.66 -2.99 -1.06
CA THR A 48 7.17 -2.24 -2.21
C THR A 48 6.43 -2.72 -3.45
N PHE A 49 5.88 -1.80 -4.20
CA PHE A 49 5.17 -2.10 -5.43
C PHE A 49 5.46 -1.07 -6.52
N THR A 50 5.34 -1.51 -7.76
CA THR A 50 5.41 -0.68 -8.94
C THR A 50 3.98 -0.39 -9.39
N PRO A 51 3.50 0.86 -9.25
CA PRO A 51 2.15 1.22 -9.65
C PRO A 51 2.02 1.21 -11.18
N ASP A 52 0.87 0.76 -11.67
CA ASP A 52 0.54 0.90 -13.08
C ASP A 52 0.48 2.39 -13.46
N LYS A 53 1.00 2.73 -14.65
CA LYS A 53 0.97 4.10 -15.18
C LYS A 53 -0.45 4.65 -15.30
N LYS A 54 -1.45 3.80 -15.56
CA LYS A 54 -2.87 4.19 -15.58
C LYS A 54 -3.35 4.70 -14.22
N LEU A 55 -2.79 4.17 -13.13
CA LEU A 55 -3.17 4.53 -11.77
C LEU A 55 -2.51 5.82 -11.30
N VAL A 56 -1.24 6.02 -11.61
CA VAL A 56 -0.49 7.22 -11.21
C VAL A 56 -0.66 8.38 -12.19
N GLY A 57 -1.19 8.10 -13.38
CA GLY A 57 -1.37 9.11 -14.44
C GLY A 57 -0.04 9.74 -14.83
N ASN A 58 -0.01 11.08 -14.89
CA ASN A 58 1.19 11.85 -15.24
C ASN A 58 2.17 12.06 -14.07
N LEU A 59 1.91 11.47 -12.90
CA LEU A 59 2.84 11.56 -11.78
C LEU A 59 4.09 10.74 -12.10
N PRO A 60 5.29 11.29 -11.96
CA PRO A 60 6.54 10.60 -12.27
C PRO A 60 6.96 9.63 -11.15
N ILE A 61 6.02 8.80 -10.71
CA ILE A 61 6.21 7.81 -9.65
C ILE A 61 6.53 6.48 -10.32
N THR A 62 7.69 5.91 -10.02
CA THR A 62 8.14 4.62 -10.57
C THR A 62 8.00 3.47 -9.58
N THR A 63 8.20 3.76 -8.30
CA THR A 63 8.17 2.75 -7.23
C THR A 63 7.60 3.41 -6.00
N LEU A 64 6.87 2.65 -5.21
CA LEU A 64 6.28 3.10 -3.97
C LEU A 64 6.51 2.03 -2.89
N THR A 65 7.12 2.44 -1.77
CA THR A 65 7.26 1.57 -0.60
C THR A 65 6.45 2.16 0.55
N LEU A 66 5.50 1.39 1.04
CA LEU A 66 4.75 1.70 2.24
C LEU A 66 5.39 0.99 3.44
N TYR A 67 5.52 1.71 4.53
CA TYR A 67 5.89 1.17 5.84
C TYR A 67 4.80 1.52 6.84
N ALA A 68 4.36 0.54 7.61
CA ALA A 68 3.40 0.72 8.70
C ALA A 68 3.91 -0.01 9.94
N LYS A 69 3.84 0.64 11.11
CA LYS A 69 4.19 0.05 12.40
C LYS A 69 3.35 0.70 13.49
N GLY A 70 2.43 -0.06 14.08
CA GLY A 70 1.44 0.50 14.98
C GLY A 70 0.66 1.64 14.31
N LYS A 71 0.79 2.87 14.82
CA LYS A 71 0.16 4.07 14.23
C LYS A 71 1.08 4.86 13.30
N ASP A 72 2.35 4.48 13.22
CA ASP A 72 3.33 5.18 12.40
C ASP A 72 3.27 4.70 10.95
N LEU A 73 3.36 5.63 10.03
CA LEU A 73 3.35 5.39 8.59
C LEU A 73 4.54 6.08 7.93
N ALA A 74 5.13 5.42 6.95
CA ALA A 74 6.07 6.10 6.06
C ALA A 74 5.86 5.63 4.62
N ILE A 75 6.13 6.53 3.68
CA ILE A 75 6.03 6.26 2.25
C ILE A 75 7.33 6.72 1.60
N ASP A 76 8.01 5.79 0.95
CA ASP A 76 9.14 6.09 0.08
C ASP A 76 8.67 6.08 -1.37
N THR A 77 9.08 7.09 -2.11
CA THR A 77 8.83 7.15 -3.56
C THR A 77 10.01 7.82 -4.26
N LYS A 78 10.06 7.68 -5.58
CA LYS A 78 10.96 8.46 -6.43
C LYS A 78 10.12 9.38 -7.31
N LEU A 79 10.35 10.67 -7.18
CA LEU A 79 9.83 11.69 -8.10
C LEU A 79 10.86 11.91 -9.20
N LYS A 80 10.67 11.30 -10.36
CA LYS A 80 11.71 11.09 -11.38
C LYS A 80 12.86 10.25 -10.79
N SER A 81 14.02 10.86 -10.59
CA SER A 81 15.19 10.19 -9.96
C SER A 81 15.41 10.61 -8.52
N PHE A 82 14.60 11.53 -7.98
CA PHE A 82 14.79 12.08 -6.65
C PHE A 82 13.99 11.29 -5.61
N PRO A 83 14.63 10.62 -4.66
CA PRO A 83 13.95 9.87 -3.62
C PRO A 83 13.34 10.82 -2.59
N VAL A 84 12.09 10.55 -2.24
CA VAL A 84 11.34 11.30 -1.24
C VAL A 84 10.77 10.32 -0.23
N ARG A 85 10.94 10.62 1.05
CA ARG A 85 10.26 9.95 2.16
C ARG A 85 9.29 10.89 2.81
N LEU A 86 8.05 10.43 2.96
CA LEU A 86 7.03 11.00 3.80
C LEU A 86 6.91 10.15 5.07
N VAL A 87 6.96 10.76 6.24
CA VAL A 87 6.80 10.06 7.53
C VAL A 87 5.70 10.74 8.33
N LYS A 88 4.75 9.94 8.82
CA LYS A 88 3.75 10.34 9.81
C LYS A 88 4.00 9.53 11.07
N THR A 89 4.32 10.20 12.17
CA THR A 89 4.52 9.59 13.48
C THR A 89 3.85 10.46 14.55
N GLY A 90 2.89 9.88 15.28
CA GLY A 90 1.98 10.66 16.13
C GLY A 90 1.26 11.75 15.32
N ASP A 91 1.31 13.00 15.83
CA ASP A 91 0.72 14.16 15.17
C ASP A 91 1.68 14.87 14.21
N ALA A 92 2.91 14.38 14.08
CA ALA A 92 3.94 15.00 13.26
C ALA A 92 4.02 14.32 11.88
N CYS A 93 4.21 15.15 10.86
CA CYS A 93 4.45 14.69 9.50
C CYS A 93 5.64 15.42 8.88
N TYR A 94 6.52 14.66 8.23
CA TYR A 94 7.75 15.15 7.63
C TYR A 94 7.89 14.65 6.20
N ALA A 95 8.43 15.51 5.32
CA ALA A 95 8.88 15.09 4.01
C ALA A 95 10.37 15.43 3.85
N TYR A 96 11.17 14.46 3.41
CA TYR A 96 12.60 14.65 3.23
C TYR A 96 13.19 13.65 2.22
N CYS A 97 14.41 13.95 1.78
CA CYS A 97 15.20 13.02 1.00
C CYS A 97 15.95 12.08 1.96
N PRO A 98 15.79 10.74 1.86
CA PRO A 98 16.46 9.80 2.76
C PRO A 98 17.97 9.87 2.76
N PHE A 99 18.58 10.35 1.67
CA PHE A 99 20.04 10.55 1.55
C PHE A 99 20.52 11.90 2.11
N LEU A 100 19.57 12.83 2.39
CA LEU A 100 19.86 14.17 2.91
C LEU A 100 18.96 14.43 4.13
N PRO A 101 19.05 13.62 5.19
CA PRO A 101 18.11 13.68 6.32
C PRO A 101 18.33 14.92 7.21
N PHE A 102 19.32 15.76 6.91
CA PHE A 102 19.60 17.00 7.63
C PHE A 102 18.75 18.20 7.17
N ALA A 103 17.90 18.03 6.15
CA ALA A 103 16.97 19.03 5.67
C ALA A 103 15.61 18.39 5.39
N TYR A 104 14.56 18.97 5.94
CA TYR A 104 13.22 18.41 5.85
C TYR A 104 12.15 19.52 5.77
N LEU A 105 10.95 19.11 5.35
CA LEU A 105 9.75 19.92 5.41
C LEU A 105 8.85 19.36 6.50
N SER A 106 8.45 20.17 7.45
CA SER A 106 7.33 19.87 8.35
C SER A 106 6.02 20.08 7.62
N ILE A 107 5.13 19.11 7.66
CA ILE A 107 3.82 19.17 7.02
C ILE A 107 2.78 19.31 8.12
N ASP A 108 1.84 20.24 7.96
CA ASP A 108 0.71 20.42 8.88
C ASP A 108 -0.09 19.11 8.99
N ALA A 109 -0.49 18.74 10.21
CA ALA A 109 -1.22 17.50 10.47
C ALA A 109 -2.51 17.41 9.64
N LYS A 110 -3.25 18.54 9.49
CA LYS A 110 -4.48 18.58 8.67
C LYS A 110 -4.19 18.33 7.20
N VAL A 111 -3.04 18.79 6.72
CA VAL A 111 -2.59 18.55 5.34
C VAL A 111 -2.11 17.12 5.20
N ALA A 112 -1.37 16.63 6.17
CA ALA A 112 -0.96 15.23 6.24
C ALA A 112 -2.19 14.32 6.25
N ASP A 113 -3.22 14.62 7.03
CA ASP A 113 -4.50 13.92 7.05
C ASP A 113 -5.24 14.01 5.70
N GLY A 114 -5.09 15.10 4.97
CA GLY A 114 -5.58 15.24 3.60
C GLY A 114 -4.77 14.44 2.56
N ILE A 115 -3.50 14.15 2.83
CA ILE A 115 -2.59 13.40 1.95
C ILE A 115 -2.59 11.92 2.28
N VAL A 116 -2.42 11.57 3.54
CA VAL A 116 -2.29 10.20 4.03
C VAL A 116 -3.60 9.69 4.61
N GLY A 117 -4.55 10.59 4.90
CA GLY A 117 -5.81 10.33 5.56
C GLY A 117 -5.64 10.03 7.05
N ASN A 118 -6.75 10.02 7.76
CA ASN A 118 -6.82 9.45 9.11
C ASN A 118 -7.02 7.93 8.98
N ILE A 119 -6.13 7.29 8.18
CA ILE A 119 -6.27 5.89 7.79
C ILE A 119 -5.73 5.04 8.92
N ASP A 120 -6.61 4.32 9.59
CA ASP A 120 -6.20 3.15 10.36
C ASP A 120 -5.90 2.00 9.38
N VAL A 121 -4.62 1.89 9.01
CA VAL A 121 -4.15 0.86 8.06
C VAL A 121 -4.53 -0.54 8.55
N TRP A 122 -4.43 -0.78 9.85
CA TRP A 122 -4.68 -2.11 10.41
C TRP A 122 -6.18 -2.44 10.46
N ALA A 123 -7.02 -1.45 10.80
CA ALA A 123 -8.46 -1.63 10.72
C ALA A 123 -8.91 -1.92 9.27
N ASN A 124 -8.37 -1.17 8.30
CA ASN A 124 -8.66 -1.39 6.90
C ASN A 124 -8.18 -2.76 6.39
N ILE A 125 -6.96 -3.18 6.78
CA ILE A 125 -6.44 -4.52 6.43
C ILE A 125 -7.35 -5.60 7.01
N ARG A 126 -7.71 -5.51 8.30
CA ARG A 126 -8.58 -6.49 8.96
C ARG A 126 -9.96 -6.53 8.31
N GLN A 127 -10.58 -5.37 8.09
CA GLN A 127 -11.88 -5.29 7.42
C GLN A 127 -11.82 -5.95 6.03
N THR A 128 -10.75 -5.69 5.28
CA THR A 128 -10.51 -6.30 3.97
C THR A 128 -10.39 -7.82 4.07
N VAL A 129 -9.55 -8.31 4.98
CA VAL A 129 -9.38 -9.76 5.20
C VAL A 129 -10.70 -10.41 5.60
N ASP A 130 -11.45 -9.78 6.52
CA ASP A 130 -12.74 -10.29 6.96
C ASP A 130 -13.77 -10.37 5.82
N SER A 131 -13.76 -9.41 4.90
CA SER A 131 -14.65 -9.43 3.74
C SER A 131 -14.32 -10.51 2.71
N VAL A 132 -13.03 -10.86 2.57
CA VAL A 132 -12.57 -11.86 1.60
C VAL A 132 -12.51 -13.27 2.19
N ARG A 133 -12.35 -13.39 3.52
CA ARG A 133 -12.22 -14.67 4.23
C ARG A 133 -13.29 -15.71 3.86
N PRO A 134 -14.56 -15.36 3.70
CA PRO A 134 -15.61 -16.33 3.31
C PRO A 134 -15.39 -16.96 1.93
N LEU A 135 -14.60 -16.31 1.06
CA LEU A 135 -14.35 -16.77 -0.31
C LEU A 135 -13.11 -17.67 -0.40
N LEU A 136 -12.22 -17.63 0.61
CA LEU A 136 -10.95 -18.37 0.61
C LEU A 136 -11.11 -19.89 0.39
N PRO A 137 -12.15 -20.56 0.91
CA PRO A 137 -12.38 -21.99 0.64
C PRO A 137 -12.63 -22.32 -0.84
N TYR A 138 -12.99 -21.34 -1.66
CA TYR A 138 -13.28 -21.51 -3.09
C TYR A 138 -12.12 -21.16 -4.00
N ILE A 139 -10.92 -20.94 -3.45
CA ILE A 139 -9.72 -20.67 -4.24
C ILE A 139 -9.43 -21.81 -5.21
N LYS A 140 -9.26 -21.45 -6.48
CA LYS A 140 -8.73 -22.32 -7.51
C LYS A 140 -7.24 -22.09 -7.66
N SER A 141 -6.44 -23.16 -7.64
CA SER A 141 -5.00 -23.07 -7.79
C SER A 141 -4.56 -23.77 -9.09
N TYR A 142 -3.74 -23.09 -9.87
CA TYR A 142 -3.18 -23.61 -11.11
C TYR A 142 -1.86 -22.90 -11.44
N GLU A 143 -1.11 -23.44 -12.41
CA GLU A 143 0.08 -22.77 -12.92
C GLU A 143 -0.25 -21.95 -14.17
N GLU A 144 0.30 -20.73 -14.25
CA GLU A 144 0.18 -19.85 -15.40
C GLU A 144 1.57 -19.31 -15.77
N LYS A 145 1.89 -19.32 -17.07
CA LYS A 145 3.14 -18.77 -17.59
C LYS A 145 2.91 -17.36 -18.11
N ILE A 146 3.67 -16.39 -17.57
CA ILE A 146 3.67 -15.00 -18.02
C ILE A 146 5.09 -14.67 -18.50
N GLY A 147 5.26 -14.47 -19.80
CA GLY A 147 6.59 -14.36 -20.42
C GLY A 147 7.39 -15.64 -20.21
N ASP A 148 8.58 -15.54 -19.64
CA ASP A 148 9.44 -16.69 -19.35
C ASP A 148 9.29 -17.25 -17.92
N GLU A 149 8.40 -16.67 -17.14
CA GLU A 149 8.21 -17.00 -15.74
C GLU A 149 6.94 -17.82 -15.53
N THR A 150 7.02 -18.87 -14.70
CA THR A 150 5.88 -19.67 -14.26
C THR A 150 5.48 -19.29 -12.85
N TYR A 151 4.20 -19.04 -12.64
CA TYR A 151 3.60 -18.65 -11.37
C TYR A 151 2.58 -19.68 -10.92
N LEU A 152 2.54 -19.96 -9.61
CA LEU A 152 1.36 -20.53 -9.00
C LEU A 152 0.32 -19.41 -8.90
N VAL A 153 -0.83 -19.61 -9.51
CA VAL A 153 -1.96 -18.68 -9.45
C VAL A 153 -3.00 -19.22 -8.51
N GLU A 154 -3.42 -18.39 -7.58
CA GLU A 154 -4.58 -18.63 -6.74
C GLU A 154 -5.66 -17.63 -7.14
N GLU A 155 -6.74 -18.16 -7.70
CA GLU A 155 -7.85 -17.38 -8.23
C GLU A 155 -9.03 -17.44 -7.28
N LEU A 156 -9.55 -16.27 -6.96
CA LEU A 156 -10.67 -16.05 -6.07
C LEU A 156 -11.72 -15.21 -6.78
N THR A 157 -12.95 -15.68 -6.80
CA THR A 157 -14.06 -14.96 -7.42
C THR A 157 -15.26 -14.91 -6.47
N ASP A 158 -16.00 -13.81 -6.51
CA ASP A 158 -17.31 -13.71 -5.85
C ASP A 158 -18.43 -14.40 -6.66
N GLY A 159 -18.09 -14.85 -7.87
CA GLY A 159 -19.03 -15.50 -8.79
C GLY A 159 -19.92 -14.52 -9.56
N GLU A 160 -19.86 -13.22 -9.28
CA GLU A 160 -20.78 -12.22 -9.83
C GLU A 160 -20.08 -11.07 -10.54
N SER A 161 -19.11 -10.42 -9.92
CA SER A 161 -18.63 -9.13 -10.40
C SER A 161 -17.13 -8.95 -10.40
N VAL A 162 -16.39 -9.66 -9.56
CA VAL A 162 -14.94 -9.47 -9.44
C VAL A 162 -14.19 -10.78 -9.37
N ASN A 163 -13.08 -10.82 -10.05
CA ASN A 163 -12.14 -11.93 -10.02
C ASN A 163 -10.76 -11.42 -9.60
N PHE A 164 -10.19 -12.06 -8.57
CA PHE A 164 -8.84 -11.79 -8.08
C PHE A 164 -7.92 -12.94 -8.47
N LYS A 165 -6.75 -12.61 -8.97
CA LYS A 165 -5.68 -13.58 -9.18
C LYS A 165 -4.44 -13.14 -8.42
N PHE A 166 -3.93 -14.05 -7.59
CA PHE A 166 -2.72 -13.87 -6.81
C PHE A 166 -1.63 -14.75 -7.41
N TYR A 167 -0.56 -14.14 -7.90
CA TYR A 167 0.53 -14.83 -8.59
C TYR A 167 1.72 -14.98 -7.66
N TYR A 168 2.06 -16.22 -7.35
CA TYR A 168 3.17 -16.56 -6.47
C TYR A 168 4.36 -17.14 -7.22
N LYS A 169 5.57 -16.68 -6.87
CA LYS A 169 6.83 -17.29 -7.24
C LYS A 169 7.51 -17.83 -5.98
N GLY A 170 7.55 -19.15 -5.83
CA GLY A 170 7.82 -19.74 -4.52
C GLY A 170 6.77 -19.29 -3.49
N ASP A 171 7.21 -18.77 -2.34
CA ASP A 171 6.32 -18.27 -1.29
C ASP A 171 6.04 -16.77 -1.39
N MET A 172 6.58 -16.10 -2.40
CA MET A 172 6.44 -14.65 -2.56
C MET A 172 5.31 -14.32 -3.52
N LEU A 173 4.34 -13.52 -3.06
CA LEU A 173 3.37 -12.88 -3.92
C LEU A 173 4.08 -11.85 -4.82
N LYS A 174 3.90 -11.97 -6.13
CA LYS A 174 4.54 -11.10 -7.13
C LYS A 174 3.59 -10.20 -7.87
N LEU A 175 2.40 -10.70 -8.18
CA LEU A 175 1.39 -9.92 -8.89
C LEU A 175 0.03 -10.15 -8.23
N VAL A 176 -0.78 -9.11 -8.23
CA VAL A 176 -2.22 -9.20 -7.96
C VAL A 176 -2.94 -8.63 -9.17
N SER A 177 -3.85 -9.40 -9.73
CA SER A 177 -4.73 -8.97 -10.80
C SER A 177 -6.15 -8.91 -10.29
N VAL A 178 -6.83 -7.83 -10.58
CA VAL A 178 -8.24 -7.62 -10.21
C VAL A 178 -9.01 -7.33 -11.49
N TYR A 179 -9.92 -8.23 -11.84
CA TYR A 179 -10.83 -8.04 -12.96
C TYR A 179 -12.21 -7.67 -12.43
N ASN A 180 -12.78 -6.60 -12.97
CA ASN A 180 -14.11 -6.11 -12.65
C ASN A 180 -15.04 -6.32 -13.86
N GLU A 181 -16.05 -7.16 -13.70
CA GLU A 181 -17.02 -7.47 -14.74
C GLU A 181 -17.89 -6.27 -15.11
N SER A 182 -18.18 -5.38 -14.16
CA SER A 182 -19.10 -4.25 -14.36
C SER A 182 -18.56 -3.23 -15.36
N ASP A 183 -17.26 -2.96 -15.35
CA ASP A 183 -16.60 -2.03 -16.26
C ASP A 183 -15.60 -2.71 -17.22
N LYS A 184 -15.50 -4.05 -17.14
CA LYS A 184 -14.60 -4.88 -17.96
C LYS A 184 -13.15 -4.44 -17.89
N THR A 185 -12.71 -3.93 -16.74
CA THR A 185 -11.35 -3.49 -16.53
C THR A 185 -10.54 -4.50 -15.76
N THR A 186 -9.26 -4.61 -16.11
CA THR A 186 -8.27 -5.38 -15.34
C THR A 186 -7.24 -4.42 -14.80
N GLN A 187 -7.02 -4.47 -13.49
CA GLN A 187 -5.94 -3.77 -12.81
C GLN A 187 -4.89 -4.78 -12.38
N VAL A 188 -3.62 -4.51 -12.64
CA VAL A 188 -2.51 -5.37 -12.26
C VAL A 188 -1.55 -4.59 -11.37
N PHE A 189 -1.20 -5.18 -10.22
CA PHE A 189 -0.29 -4.62 -9.25
C PHE A 189 0.92 -5.53 -9.12
N ALA A 190 2.09 -5.03 -9.48
CA ALA A 190 3.34 -5.74 -9.26
C ALA A 190 3.83 -5.49 -7.83
N ILE A 191 4.07 -6.58 -7.09
CA ILE A 191 4.61 -6.58 -5.73
C ILE A 191 6.10 -6.94 -5.83
N ASP A 192 6.96 -5.95 -5.68
CA ASP A 192 8.40 -6.17 -5.76
C ASP A 192 8.91 -6.93 -4.53
N ASN A 193 8.47 -6.49 -3.35
CA ASN A 193 8.83 -7.10 -2.08
C ASN A 193 7.83 -6.75 -0.97
N TYR A 194 7.72 -7.62 0.05
CA TYR A 194 7.02 -7.31 1.29
C TYR A 194 7.67 -7.99 2.49
N SER A 195 7.46 -7.42 3.68
CA SER A 195 7.96 -7.94 4.96
C SER A 195 7.00 -7.57 6.08
N PHE A 196 6.90 -8.43 7.08
CA PHE A 196 6.16 -8.18 8.33
C PHE A 196 7.07 -7.68 9.44
N THR A 197 8.24 -7.15 9.10
CA THR A 197 9.16 -6.48 10.02
C THR A 197 9.60 -5.15 9.42
N VAL A 198 9.58 -4.10 10.23
CA VAL A 198 9.95 -2.74 9.82
C VAL A 198 10.95 -2.15 10.78
N ALA A 199 12.08 -1.65 10.27
CA ALA A 199 13.08 -1.00 11.09
C ALA A 199 12.53 0.30 11.69
N SER A 200 12.50 0.43 13.01
CA SER A 200 11.94 1.61 13.71
C SER A 200 12.62 2.93 13.33
N ARG A 201 13.87 2.89 12.81
CA ARG A 201 14.58 4.07 12.32
C ARG A 201 13.87 4.79 11.17
N ILE A 202 12.99 4.08 10.44
CA ILE A 202 12.24 4.63 9.30
C ILE A 202 11.26 5.73 9.75
N PHE A 203 10.72 5.59 10.95
CA PHE A 203 9.73 6.51 11.53
C PHE A 203 10.33 7.61 12.39
N LYS A 204 11.66 7.63 12.56
CA LYS A 204 12.32 8.69 13.31
C LYS A 204 12.18 10.03 12.59
N ALA A 205 11.88 11.08 13.37
CA ALA A 205 11.92 12.44 12.87
C ALA A 205 13.30 12.72 12.25
N PRO A 206 13.36 13.40 11.12
CA PRO A 206 14.62 13.84 10.54
C PRO A 206 15.29 14.84 11.51
N PHE A 207 16.62 14.87 11.48
CA PHE A 207 17.37 15.87 12.23
C PHE A 207 17.83 16.99 11.30
N GLY A 208 18.08 18.21 11.85
CA GLY A 208 18.68 19.30 11.10
C GLY A 208 17.72 20.46 10.82
N ILE A 209 17.75 21.01 9.60
CA ILE A 209 17.11 22.26 9.25
C ILE A 209 15.68 22.00 8.78
N ASP A 210 14.71 22.59 9.49
CA ASP A 210 13.33 22.65 9.02
C ASP A 210 13.21 23.75 7.95
N LEU A 211 13.21 23.31 6.70
CA LEU A 211 13.10 24.21 5.55
C LEU A 211 11.73 24.91 5.52
N THR A 212 10.70 24.34 6.14
CA THR A 212 9.38 24.98 6.24
C THR A 212 9.45 26.29 6.99
N LYS A 213 10.15 26.29 8.14
CA LYS A 213 10.37 27.50 8.94
C LYS A 213 11.18 28.54 8.18
N LEU A 214 12.21 28.08 7.47
CA LEU A 214 13.07 28.93 6.67
C LEU A 214 12.31 29.57 5.50
N LEU A 215 11.50 28.79 4.79
CA LEU A 215 10.68 29.25 3.68
C LEU A 215 9.60 30.24 4.12
N LYS A 216 9.01 30.04 5.31
CA LYS A 216 8.09 31.01 5.92
C LYS A 216 8.79 32.33 6.22
N LEU A 217 10.00 32.28 6.79
CA LEU A 217 10.78 33.44 7.17
C LEU A 217 11.09 34.32 5.94
N PHE A 218 11.36 33.72 4.81
CA PHE A 218 11.65 34.44 3.55
C PHE A 218 10.41 34.81 2.75
N GLY A 219 9.20 34.55 3.27
CA GLY A 219 7.96 34.84 2.54
C GLY A 219 7.81 34.13 1.21
N ALA A 220 8.64 33.10 0.97
CA ALA A 220 8.72 32.38 -0.28
C ALA A 220 7.50 31.47 -0.53
N ILE A 221 6.64 31.30 0.48
CA ILE A 221 5.50 30.41 0.41
C ILE A 221 4.23 31.17 0.80
N LYS A 222 3.59 31.78 -0.19
CA LYS A 222 2.19 32.20 -0.06
C LYS A 222 1.29 31.03 -0.52
N GLY A 223 0.54 30.44 0.44
CA GLY A 223 -0.52 29.49 0.11
C GLY A 223 -0.16 28.00 0.10
N LEU A 224 1.04 27.59 0.52
CA LEU A 224 1.27 26.20 0.83
C LEU A 224 0.71 25.86 2.24
N PRO A 225 -0.05 24.78 2.38
CA PRO A 225 -0.59 24.34 3.66
C PRO A 225 0.53 23.69 4.51
N ILE A 226 1.27 24.52 5.21
CA ILE A 226 2.46 24.14 5.99
C ILE A 226 2.15 24.40 7.46
N ALA A 227 2.63 23.53 8.36
CA ALA A 227 2.39 23.62 9.80
C ALA A 227 2.74 25.02 10.36
N ALA A 228 1.88 25.54 11.23
CA ALA A 228 2.04 26.81 11.94
C ALA A 228 3.13 26.74 13.01
#